data_aba69a23193099dcb9dda9d68cbb2443
#
_entry.id   aba69a23193099dcb9dda9d68cbb2443
#
_cell.length_a   1.000
_cell.length_b   1.000
_cell.length_c   1.000
_cell.angle_alpha   90.00
_cell.angle_beta   90.00
_cell.angle_gamma   90.00
#
_symmetry.space_group_name_H-M   'P 1'
#
loop_
_entity.id
_entity.type
_entity.pdbx_description
1 polymer ?
#
loop_
_entity_poly.entity_id
_entity_poly.type
_entity_poly.pdbx_seq_one_letter_code
_entity_poly.pdbx_strand_id
1 'polypeptide(L)'
;MEKVADIQAIMDCLPHRYPFLLVDRVLEIIPGEKIVALKNVTMNEPFFQGHFPGNPIMPGVLIVEAMAQAGGVLFSSQLKEKHGNIFYFMGMDKVKFRKPVVPGDQIVLEVKIIRQRSKAVKMAGTAIVDQKVVAEAEIMATIGEKT
;
A
#
# COMPACT_ATOMS: atom_id res chain seq x y z
N MET A 1 -14.32 12.66 2.35
CA MET A 1 -13.22 12.45 1.40
C MET A 1 -13.77 12.00 0.07
N GLU A 2 -13.43 12.72 -0.97
CA GLU A 2 -13.73 12.27 -2.32
C GLU A 2 -12.92 11.00 -2.63
N LYS A 3 -13.49 10.11 -3.40
CA LYS A 3 -12.81 8.90 -3.84
C LYS A 3 -12.67 8.89 -5.36
N VAL A 4 -11.52 8.45 -5.83
CA VAL A 4 -11.25 8.20 -7.25
C VAL A 4 -11.53 6.74 -7.58
N ALA A 5 -11.22 5.82 -6.66
CA ALA A 5 -11.53 4.41 -6.83
C ALA A 5 -11.99 3.81 -5.50
N ASP A 6 -13.03 3.00 -5.59
CA ASP A 6 -13.57 2.28 -4.45
C ASP A 6 -12.91 0.89 -4.31
N ILE A 7 -13.35 0.14 -3.31
CA ILE A 7 -12.77 -1.17 -3.02
C ILE A 7 -12.90 -2.16 -4.18
N GLN A 8 -13.99 -2.10 -4.95
CA GLN A 8 -14.14 -3.00 -6.09
C GLN A 8 -13.10 -2.72 -7.16
N ALA A 9 -12.85 -1.45 -7.46
CA ALA A 9 -11.83 -1.06 -8.43
C ALA A 9 -10.42 -1.46 -7.94
N ILE A 10 -10.15 -1.33 -6.64
CA ILE A 10 -8.89 -1.76 -6.04
C ILE A 10 -8.72 -3.27 -6.19
N MET A 11 -9.77 -4.04 -5.90
CA MET A 11 -9.73 -5.50 -6.01
C MET A 11 -9.53 -5.96 -7.45
N ASP A 12 -9.98 -5.18 -8.43
CA ASP A 12 -9.71 -5.46 -9.85
C ASP A 12 -8.23 -5.27 -10.20
N CYS A 13 -7.53 -4.41 -9.48
CA CYS A 13 -6.10 -4.13 -9.70
C CYS A 13 -5.18 -5.07 -8.94
N LEU A 14 -5.59 -5.55 -7.77
CA LEU A 14 -4.75 -6.32 -6.86
C LEU A 14 -5.27 -7.73 -6.68
N PRO A 15 -4.39 -8.75 -6.63
CA PRO A 15 -4.82 -10.12 -6.31
C PRO A 15 -5.08 -10.32 -4.82
N HIS A 16 -4.63 -9.41 -3.97
CA HIS A 16 -4.74 -9.52 -2.51
C HIS A 16 -6.20 -9.58 -2.06
N ARG A 17 -6.46 -10.37 -1.02
CA ARG A 17 -7.79 -10.51 -0.40
C ARG A 17 -7.64 -10.57 1.11
N TYR A 18 -8.76 -10.55 1.82
CA TYR A 18 -8.76 -10.67 3.27
C TYR A 18 -7.90 -11.87 3.72
N PRO A 19 -7.05 -11.73 4.72
CA PRO A 19 -6.84 -10.55 5.58
C PRO A 19 -5.69 -9.65 5.12
N PHE A 20 -5.25 -9.76 3.87
CA PHE A 20 -4.03 -9.13 3.38
C PHE A 20 -4.27 -8.02 2.34
N LEU A 21 -5.51 -7.61 2.14
CA LEU A 21 -5.83 -6.44 1.32
C LEU A 21 -5.79 -5.21 2.22
N LEU A 22 -4.81 -4.33 2.00
CA LEU A 22 -4.49 -3.23 2.91
C LEU A 22 -4.73 -1.84 2.31
N VAL A 23 -5.51 -1.75 1.25
CA VAL A 23 -5.90 -0.47 0.64
C VAL A 23 -7.41 -0.42 0.55
N ASP A 24 -8.02 0.59 1.14
CA ASP A 24 -9.47 0.68 1.27
C ASP A 24 -10.10 1.66 0.27
N ARG A 25 -9.35 2.66 -0.19
CA ARG A 25 -9.86 3.71 -1.07
C ARG A 25 -8.71 4.40 -1.77
N VAL A 26 -8.91 4.82 -3.01
CA VAL A 26 -7.98 5.70 -3.70
C VAL A 26 -8.56 7.11 -3.70
N LEU A 27 -7.78 8.06 -3.22
CA LEU A 27 -8.18 9.47 -3.12
C LEU A 27 -7.70 10.28 -4.33
N GLU A 28 -6.54 9.95 -4.88
CA GLU A 28 -5.96 10.62 -6.02
C GLU A 28 -5.07 9.65 -6.78
N ILE A 29 -5.08 9.71 -8.10
CA ILE A 29 -4.16 8.94 -8.91
C ILE A 29 -3.77 9.77 -10.14
N ILE A 30 -2.46 9.84 -10.39
CA ILE A 30 -1.89 10.41 -11.60
C ILE A 30 -1.08 9.30 -12.24
N PRO A 31 -1.61 8.67 -13.30
CA PRO A 31 -0.93 7.53 -13.94
C PRO A 31 0.51 7.87 -14.30
N GLY A 32 1.42 6.95 -13.98
CA GLY A 32 2.85 7.15 -14.23
C GLY A 32 3.57 8.00 -13.20
N GLU A 33 2.87 8.63 -12.27
CA GLU A 33 3.47 9.56 -11.31
C GLU A 33 3.22 9.18 -9.86
N LYS A 34 1.96 9.24 -9.40
CA LYS A 34 1.67 9.04 -7.98
C LYS A 34 0.26 8.54 -7.70
N ILE A 35 0.09 8.01 -6.52
CA ILE A 35 -1.19 7.65 -5.94
C ILE A 35 -1.27 8.15 -4.50
N VAL A 36 -2.46 8.57 -4.10
CA VAL A 36 -2.80 8.82 -2.70
C VAL A 36 -3.95 7.89 -2.36
N ALA A 37 -3.74 7.03 -1.39
CA ALA A 37 -4.70 5.99 -1.01
C ALA A 37 -4.92 6.00 0.50
N LEU A 38 -5.94 5.30 0.94
CA LEU A 38 -6.36 5.26 2.34
C LEU A 38 -6.37 3.82 2.84
N LYS A 39 -5.80 3.59 4.02
CA LYS A 39 -5.94 2.37 4.80
C LYS A 39 -6.63 2.73 6.12
N ASN A 40 -7.79 2.16 6.36
CA ASN A 40 -8.46 2.26 7.67
C ASN A 40 -7.88 1.19 8.59
N VAL A 41 -7.42 1.59 9.76
CA VAL A 41 -6.88 0.66 10.76
C VAL A 41 -7.95 0.42 11.80
N THR A 42 -8.38 -0.84 11.94
CA THR A 42 -9.43 -1.19 12.89
C THR A 42 -8.99 -2.32 13.80
N MET A 43 -9.56 -2.38 15.01
CA MET A 43 -9.27 -3.48 15.93
C MET A 43 -9.72 -4.83 15.37
N ASN A 44 -10.59 -4.83 14.38
CA ASN A 44 -11.10 -6.04 13.73
C ASN A 44 -10.17 -6.56 12.63
N GLU A 45 -8.86 -6.50 12.87
CA GLU A 45 -7.84 -7.05 11.98
C GLU A 45 -7.05 -8.13 12.71
N PRO A 46 -6.82 -9.29 12.07
CA PRO A 46 -6.25 -10.47 12.75
C PRO A 46 -4.89 -10.24 13.41
N PHE A 47 -4.04 -9.37 12.83
CA PHE A 47 -2.68 -9.20 13.34
C PHE A 47 -2.63 -8.54 14.72
N PHE A 48 -3.68 -7.84 15.15
CA PHE A 48 -3.68 -7.23 16.48
C PHE A 48 -3.81 -8.23 17.62
N GLN A 49 -4.20 -9.46 17.33
CA GLN A 49 -4.24 -10.51 18.35
C GLN A 49 -2.84 -10.86 18.87
N GLY A 50 -1.86 -10.79 18.02
CA GLY A 50 -0.48 -11.15 18.35
C GLY A 50 0.49 -9.99 18.45
N HIS A 51 0.10 -8.80 18.00
CA HIS A 51 1.03 -7.67 17.91
C HIS A 51 0.41 -6.39 18.50
N PHE A 52 0.32 -6.24 19.79
CA PHE A 52 0.70 -7.19 20.83
C PHE A 52 -0.48 -7.38 21.77
N PRO A 53 -0.58 -8.51 22.51
CA PRO A 53 -1.68 -8.71 23.45
C PRO A 53 -1.81 -7.54 24.45
N GLY A 54 -2.99 -6.90 24.48
CA GLY A 54 -3.24 -5.74 25.34
C GLY A 54 -2.62 -4.43 24.87
N ASN A 55 -1.86 -4.44 23.78
CA ASN A 55 -1.20 -3.25 23.24
C ASN A 55 -1.15 -3.32 21.71
N PRO A 56 -2.29 -3.06 21.05
CA PRO A 56 -2.38 -3.24 19.59
C PRO A 56 -1.62 -2.16 18.84
N ILE A 57 -0.62 -2.59 18.09
CA ILE A 57 0.19 -1.72 17.22
C ILE A 57 0.25 -2.37 15.85
N MET A 58 -0.04 -1.62 14.80
CA MET A 58 0.06 -2.15 13.45
C MET A 58 1.52 -2.47 13.13
N PRO A 59 1.82 -3.72 12.71
CA PRO A 59 3.19 -4.05 12.35
C PRO A 59 3.72 -3.13 11.26
N GLY A 60 4.91 -2.55 11.50
CA GLY A 60 5.50 -1.61 10.55
C GLY A 60 5.70 -2.23 9.17
N VAL A 61 6.07 -3.51 9.13
CA VAL A 61 6.23 -4.23 7.85
C VAL A 61 4.93 -4.29 7.05
N LEU A 62 3.77 -4.29 7.71
CA LEU A 62 2.47 -4.26 7.02
C LEU A 62 2.12 -2.85 6.54
N ILE A 63 2.64 -1.80 7.18
CA ILE A 63 2.51 -0.45 6.64
C ILE A 63 3.27 -0.35 5.32
N VAL A 64 4.47 -0.90 5.25
CA VAL A 64 5.25 -0.96 4.00
C VAL A 64 4.53 -1.81 2.95
N GLU A 65 3.93 -2.92 3.36
CA GLU A 65 3.11 -3.74 2.46
C GLU A 65 1.93 -2.92 1.90
N ALA A 66 1.26 -2.12 2.73
CA ALA A 66 0.17 -1.25 2.28
C ALA A 66 0.65 -0.22 1.25
N MET A 67 1.83 0.37 1.46
CA MET A 67 2.46 1.25 0.46
C MET A 67 2.69 0.52 -0.85
N ALA A 68 3.19 -0.71 -0.79
CA ALA A 68 3.44 -1.52 -1.97
C ALA A 68 2.16 -1.84 -2.72
N GLN A 69 1.08 -2.13 -2.00
CA GLN A 69 -0.23 -2.39 -2.62
C GLN A 69 -0.77 -1.12 -3.29
N ALA A 70 -0.66 0.04 -2.65
CA ALA A 70 -1.03 1.31 -3.28
C ALA A 70 -0.22 1.53 -4.56
N GLY A 71 1.08 1.28 -4.50
CA GLY A 71 1.95 1.33 -5.68
C GLY A 71 1.53 0.34 -6.76
N GLY A 72 1.06 -0.84 -6.36
CA GLY A 72 0.53 -1.84 -7.27
C GLY A 72 -0.71 -1.34 -8.02
N VAL A 73 -1.61 -0.65 -7.33
CA VAL A 73 -2.76 -0.01 -7.97
C VAL A 73 -2.31 1.05 -8.98
N LEU A 74 -1.35 1.88 -8.59
CA LEU A 74 -0.79 2.90 -9.47
C LEU A 74 -0.19 2.29 -10.73
N PHE A 75 0.60 1.24 -10.56
CA PHE A 75 1.25 0.57 -11.70
C PHE A 75 0.21 -0.13 -12.59
N SER A 76 -0.76 -0.81 -11.99
CA SER A 76 -1.84 -1.49 -12.73
C SER A 76 -2.67 -0.54 -13.56
N SER A 77 -2.82 0.72 -13.14
CA SER A 77 -3.61 1.70 -13.89
C SER A 77 -3.04 1.98 -15.27
N GLN A 78 -1.77 1.64 -15.51
CA GLN A 78 -1.10 1.83 -16.78
C GLN A 78 -1.12 0.59 -17.67
N LEU A 79 -1.58 -0.55 -17.15
CA LEU A 79 -1.54 -1.82 -17.86
C LEU A 79 -2.83 -2.04 -18.64
N LYS A 80 -2.73 -2.63 -19.82
CA LYS A 80 -3.90 -3.00 -20.63
C LYS A 80 -4.65 -4.17 -20.00
N GLU A 81 -3.92 -5.12 -19.43
CA GLU A 81 -4.51 -6.23 -18.69
C GLU A 81 -4.21 -6.05 -17.20
N LYS A 82 -5.28 -5.96 -16.40
CA LYS A 82 -5.17 -5.76 -14.96
C LYS A 82 -5.26 -7.07 -14.17
N HIS A 83 -5.74 -8.12 -14.80
CA HIS A 83 -5.95 -9.42 -14.14
C HIS A 83 -4.78 -10.37 -14.38
N GLY A 84 -4.50 -11.20 -13.39
CA GLY A 84 -3.48 -12.25 -13.48
C GLY A 84 -2.06 -11.80 -13.21
N ASN A 85 -1.85 -10.50 -12.95
CA ASN A 85 -0.53 -9.99 -12.61
C ASN A 85 -0.33 -10.02 -11.10
N ILE A 86 0.87 -10.41 -10.68
CA ILE A 86 1.26 -10.42 -9.27
C ILE A 86 2.47 -9.51 -9.11
N PHE A 87 2.45 -8.68 -8.07
CA PHE A 87 3.56 -7.81 -7.72
C PHE A 87 4.43 -8.51 -6.70
N TYR A 88 5.71 -8.64 -7.03
CA TYR A 88 6.70 -9.23 -6.15
C TYR A 88 7.66 -8.16 -5.68
N PHE A 89 7.95 -8.15 -4.40
CA PHE A 89 9.02 -7.32 -3.86
C PHE A 89 10.37 -7.80 -4.42
N MET A 90 11.17 -6.86 -4.91
CA MET A 90 12.56 -7.11 -5.27
C MET A 90 13.49 -6.61 -4.18
N GLY A 91 13.09 -5.55 -3.49
CA GLY A 91 13.87 -4.98 -2.41
C GLY A 91 13.19 -3.78 -1.79
N MET A 92 13.67 -3.39 -0.64
CA MET A 92 13.25 -2.20 0.08
C MET A 92 14.48 -1.47 0.57
N ASP A 93 14.40 -0.14 0.59
CA ASP A 93 15.50 0.70 1.01
C ASP A 93 14.96 1.90 1.79
N LYS A 94 15.82 2.50 2.61
CA LYS A 94 15.49 3.71 3.37
C LYS A 94 14.18 3.58 4.15
N VAL A 95 13.95 2.41 4.73
CA VAL A 95 12.75 2.14 5.53
C VAL A 95 12.92 2.77 6.89
N LYS A 96 11.95 3.60 7.30
CA LYS A 96 11.94 4.24 8.60
C LYS A 96 10.54 4.18 9.21
N PHE A 97 10.46 3.81 10.47
CA PHE A 97 9.24 3.82 11.26
C PHE A 97 9.39 4.91 12.32
N ARG A 98 8.51 5.92 12.27
CA ARG A 98 8.65 7.11 13.10
C ARG A 98 7.68 7.16 14.26
N LYS A 99 6.48 6.60 14.10
CA LYS A 99 5.43 6.60 15.13
C LYS A 99 4.61 5.33 15.02
N PRO A 100 4.13 4.78 16.15
CA PRO A 100 3.23 3.64 16.11
C PRO A 100 1.89 4.03 15.49
N VAL A 101 1.27 3.08 14.80
CA VAL A 101 -0.06 3.18 14.24
C VAL A 101 -0.96 2.23 15.02
N VAL A 102 -2.10 2.71 15.46
CA VAL A 102 -3.00 1.97 16.35
C VAL A 102 -4.40 1.90 15.76
N PRO A 103 -5.26 0.96 16.25
CA PRO A 103 -6.65 0.91 15.81
C PRO A 103 -7.37 2.25 16.01
N GLY A 104 -8.12 2.66 15.01
CA GLY A 104 -8.78 3.95 14.93
C GLY A 104 -8.06 4.95 14.04
N ASP A 105 -6.80 4.70 13.72
CA ASP A 105 -6.05 5.56 12.79
C ASP A 105 -6.49 5.34 11.34
N GLN A 106 -6.42 6.40 10.56
CA GLN A 106 -6.51 6.33 9.10
C GLN A 106 -5.15 6.68 8.53
N ILE A 107 -4.57 5.76 7.77
CA ILE A 107 -3.28 5.99 7.12
C ILE A 107 -3.53 6.51 5.72
N VAL A 108 -3.00 7.68 5.43
CA VAL A 108 -2.90 8.18 4.06
C VAL A 108 -1.58 7.69 3.48
N LEU A 109 -1.67 6.95 2.39
CA LEU A 109 -0.52 6.36 1.72
C LEU A 109 -0.24 7.18 0.45
N GLU A 110 0.90 7.86 0.43
CA GLU A 110 1.37 8.58 -0.76
C GLU A 110 2.51 7.78 -1.38
N VAL A 111 2.35 7.38 -2.63
CA VAL A 111 3.37 6.59 -3.33
C VAL A 111 3.66 7.24 -4.67
N LYS A 112 4.93 7.50 -4.92
CA LYS A 112 5.41 8.14 -6.15
C LYS A 112 6.35 7.20 -6.89
N ILE A 113 6.23 7.16 -8.22
CA ILE A 113 7.18 6.41 -9.04
C ILE A 113 8.45 7.24 -9.17
N ILE A 114 9.58 6.64 -8.77
CA ILE A 114 10.92 7.23 -8.93
C ILE A 114 11.51 6.81 -10.29
N ARG A 115 11.34 5.54 -10.64
CA ARG A 115 11.88 4.97 -11.87
C ARG A 115 11.00 3.81 -12.31
N GLN A 116 10.75 3.74 -13.59
CA GLN A 116 9.95 2.67 -14.16
C GLN A 116 10.65 2.07 -15.38
N ARG A 117 10.67 0.74 -15.41
CA ARG A 117 11.10 -0.05 -16.58
C ARG A 117 9.94 -0.97 -16.96
N SER A 118 10.05 -1.73 -18.04
CA SER A 118 8.94 -2.50 -18.60
C SER A 118 8.24 -3.42 -17.57
N LYS A 119 8.99 -4.06 -16.67
CA LYS A 119 8.44 -4.99 -15.67
C LYS A 119 8.94 -4.72 -14.25
N ALA A 120 9.64 -3.61 -14.04
CA ALA A 120 10.18 -3.27 -12.73
C ALA A 120 9.91 -1.80 -12.43
N VAL A 121 9.59 -1.50 -11.17
CA VAL A 121 9.30 -0.15 -10.73
C VAL A 121 9.97 0.12 -9.40
N LYS A 122 10.53 1.32 -9.25
CA LYS A 122 11.02 1.83 -7.97
C LYS A 122 10.11 2.97 -7.54
N MET A 123 9.62 2.90 -6.31
CA MET A 123 8.66 3.83 -5.76
C MET A 123 9.12 4.35 -4.41
N ALA A 124 8.73 5.59 -4.10
CA ALA A 124 8.90 6.16 -2.76
C ALA A 124 7.53 6.25 -2.10
N GLY A 125 7.39 5.63 -0.95
CA GLY A 125 6.15 5.63 -0.18
C GLY A 125 6.28 6.39 1.14
N THR A 126 5.20 7.06 1.52
CA THR A 126 5.07 7.76 2.78
C THR A 126 3.71 7.42 3.38
N ALA A 127 3.69 7.05 4.65
CA ALA A 127 2.47 6.79 5.41
C ALA A 127 2.24 7.94 6.40
N ILE A 128 1.04 8.48 6.40
CA ILE A 128 0.71 9.69 7.15
C ILE A 128 -0.55 9.43 7.98
N VAL A 129 -0.48 9.74 9.28
CA VAL A 129 -1.63 9.71 10.19
C VAL A 129 -1.72 11.08 10.86
N ASP A 130 -2.91 11.70 10.84
CA ASP A 130 -3.13 13.01 11.43
C ASP A 130 -2.08 14.04 11.00
N GLN A 131 -1.79 14.08 9.70
CA GLN A 131 -0.84 15.01 9.07
C GLN A 131 0.62 14.81 9.47
N LYS A 132 0.94 13.68 10.13
CA LYS A 132 2.31 13.36 10.55
C LYS A 132 2.80 12.10 9.86
N VAL A 133 4.03 12.12 9.38
CA VAL A 133 4.67 10.95 8.78
C VAL A 133 4.90 9.90 9.86
N VAL A 134 4.33 8.71 9.68
CA VAL A 134 4.51 7.59 10.61
C VAL A 134 5.49 6.55 10.08
N ALA A 135 5.62 6.45 8.76
CA ALA A 135 6.58 5.54 8.13
C ALA A 135 6.92 6.02 6.73
N GLU A 136 8.08 5.60 6.23
CA GLU A 136 8.49 5.86 4.86
C GLU A 136 9.38 4.73 4.35
N ALA A 137 9.39 4.51 3.04
CA ALA A 137 10.21 3.46 2.42
C ALA A 137 10.39 3.74 0.93
N GLU A 138 11.51 3.27 0.38
CA GLU A 138 11.63 3.07 -1.06
C GLU A 138 11.41 1.59 -1.35
N ILE A 139 10.64 1.29 -2.38
CA ILE A 139 10.20 -0.06 -2.69
C ILE A 139 10.52 -0.35 -4.15
N MET A 140 11.17 -1.48 -4.39
CA MET A 140 11.34 -2.02 -5.74
C MET A 140 10.47 -3.24 -5.90
N ALA A 141 9.69 -3.25 -6.96
CA ALA A 141 8.79 -4.35 -7.26
C ALA A 141 8.87 -4.72 -8.74
N THR A 142 8.54 -5.97 -9.02
CA THR A 142 8.42 -6.47 -10.38
C THR A 142 7.04 -7.08 -10.56
N ILE A 143 6.58 -7.09 -11.83
CA ILE A 143 5.36 -7.78 -12.19
C ILE A 143 5.73 -9.15 -12.75
N GLY A 144 5.08 -10.19 -12.20
CA GLY A 144 5.21 -11.55 -12.69
C GLY A 144 3.87 -12.15 -13.00
N GLU A 145 3.88 -13.28 -13.69
CA GLU A 145 2.68 -14.06 -13.93
C GLU A 145 2.40 -14.96 -12.73
N LYS A 146 1.12 -15.33 -12.56
CA LYS A 146 0.74 -16.34 -11.58
C LYS A 146 1.47 -17.65 -11.87
N THR A 147 2.11 -18.18 -10.84
CA THR A 147 2.71 -19.52 -10.90
C THR A 147 1.67 -20.58 -10.58
#